data_7ed0a3501a06ef9ea7d7034c747567c1
#
_entry.id   7ed0a3501a06ef9ea7d7034c747567c1
#
_cell.length_a   1.000
_cell.length_b   1.000
_cell.length_c   1.000
_cell.angle_alpha   90.00
_cell.angle_beta   90.00
_cell.angle_gamma   90.00
#
_symmetry.space_group_name_H-M   'P 1'
#
loop_
_entity.id
_entity.type
_entity.pdbx_description
1 polymer ?
#
loop_
_entity_poly.entity_id
_entity_poly.type
_entity_poly.pdbx_seq_one_letter_code
_entity_poly.pdbx_strand_id
1 'polypeptide(L)'
;MESWKVIMVVTPRGTFEVFYKGEGSPLCVSHLYSVFNSTGDYFADCFTGLYQVFLVNLREAGASEAAHEPFQLRMLESVLDLEAIREELGLPTWAFAGHSTGGMLGLVYGLAAPPFIESTGDY
;
A
#
# COMPACT_ATOMS: atom_id res chain seq x y z
N MET A 1 5.09 -1.44 23.34
CA MET A 1 4.41 -1.44 22.05
C MET A 1 5.44 -1.26 20.94
N GLU A 2 5.43 -2.15 19.97
CA GLU A 2 6.40 -2.09 18.90
C GLU A 2 6.01 -1.07 17.86
N SER A 3 6.99 -0.28 17.42
CA SER A 3 6.80 0.60 16.28
C SER A 3 6.81 -0.24 15.00
N TRP A 4 6.17 0.28 13.97
CA TRP A 4 6.24 -0.29 12.64
C TRP A 4 7.65 -0.13 12.08
N LYS A 5 8.11 -1.14 11.38
CA LYS A 5 9.40 -1.09 10.68
C LYS A 5 9.22 -0.36 9.36
N VAL A 6 10.30 0.24 8.87
CA VAL A 6 10.26 0.99 7.61
C VAL A 6 11.25 0.42 6.61
N ILE A 7 10.85 0.41 5.34
CA ILE A 7 11.73 0.06 4.23
C ILE A 7 11.46 1.01 3.08
N MET A 8 12.50 1.42 2.39
CA MET A 8 12.38 2.18 1.14
C MET A 8 12.45 1.18 -0.01
N VAL A 9 11.36 1.03 -0.73
CA VAL A 9 11.26 0.07 -1.82
C VAL A 9 11.57 0.78 -3.13
N VAL A 10 12.67 0.36 -3.77
CA VAL A 10 13.13 0.93 -5.04
C VAL A 10 12.54 0.11 -6.18
N THR A 11 11.74 0.75 -7.01
CA THR A 11 11.09 0.10 -8.14
C THR A 11 11.42 0.83 -9.44
N PRO A 12 11.15 0.21 -10.61
CA PRO A 12 11.32 0.93 -11.89
C PRO A 12 10.43 2.16 -12.01
N ARG A 13 9.40 2.29 -11.18
CA ARG A 13 8.46 3.40 -11.22
C ARG A 13 8.78 4.48 -10.19
N GLY A 14 9.73 4.26 -9.29
CA GLY A 14 10.13 5.19 -8.26
C GLY A 14 10.39 4.49 -6.93
N THR A 15 10.75 5.27 -5.92
CA THR A 15 11.08 4.78 -4.59
C THR A 15 9.95 5.15 -3.64
N PHE A 16 9.48 4.17 -2.86
CA PHE A 16 8.32 4.34 -2.00
C PHE A 16 8.64 3.93 -0.57
N GLU A 17 8.14 4.73 0.38
CA GLU A 17 8.26 4.44 1.81
C GLU A 17 7.15 3.49 2.22
N VAL A 18 7.53 2.37 2.83
CA VAL A 18 6.60 1.34 3.27
C VAL A 18 6.87 1.00 4.72
N PHE A 19 5.83 1.02 5.53
CA PHE A 19 5.91 0.57 6.92
C PHE A 19 5.27 -0.81 7.02
N TYR A 20 5.88 -1.71 7.80
CA TYR A 20 5.34 -3.07 7.90
C TYR A 20 5.39 -3.58 9.33
N LYS A 21 4.45 -4.47 9.65
CA LYS A 21 4.31 -5.09 10.97
C LYS A 21 3.45 -6.32 10.88
N GLY A 22 3.67 -7.26 11.79
CA GLY A 22 2.86 -8.47 11.89
C GLY A 22 3.45 -9.64 11.11
N GLU A 23 2.76 -10.77 11.21
CA GLU A 23 3.14 -12.01 10.53
C GLU A 23 1.91 -12.64 9.91
N GLY A 24 2.12 -13.39 8.84
CA GLY A 24 1.05 -14.07 8.14
C GLY A 24 1.00 -13.69 6.68
N SER A 25 -0.15 -13.86 6.06
CA SER A 25 -0.33 -13.49 4.66
C SER A 25 -0.14 -11.99 4.46
N PRO A 26 0.44 -11.57 3.34
CA PRO A 26 0.68 -10.16 3.11
C PRO A 26 -0.62 -9.39 2.84
N LEU A 27 -0.75 -8.24 3.47
CA LEU A 27 -1.88 -7.34 3.31
C LEU A 27 -1.37 -5.94 3.06
N CYS A 28 -1.78 -5.33 1.96
CA CYS A 28 -1.45 -3.96 1.63
C CYS A 28 -2.54 -3.03 2.12
N VAL A 29 -2.15 -1.96 2.81
CA VAL A 29 -3.05 -0.88 3.19
C VAL A 29 -2.51 0.41 2.63
N SER A 30 -3.32 1.14 1.90
CA SER A 30 -2.92 2.43 1.37
C SER A 30 -4.12 3.38 1.34
N HIS A 31 -3.83 4.66 1.18
CA HIS A 31 -4.84 5.70 1.22
C HIS A 31 -4.37 6.88 0.38
N LEU A 32 -5.25 7.41 -0.46
CA LEU A 32 -4.87 8.44 -1.44
C LEU A 32 -4.41 9.75 -0.82
N TYR A 33 -4.95 10.10 0.34
CA TYR A 33 -4.72 11.42 0.94
C TYR A 33 -4.15 11.35 2.35
N SER A 34 -3.66 10.19 2.76
CA SER A 34 -3.08 10.01 4.09
C SER A 34 -1.60 9.72 4.00
N VAL A 35 -0.88 10.06 5.04
CA VAL A 35 0.53 9.75 5.20
C VAL A 35 0.66 8.82 6.40
N PHE A 36 1.34 7.70 6.19
CA PHE A 36 1.65 6.77 7.27
C PHE A 36 3.02 7.08 7.86
N ASN A 37 3.21 6.69 9.11
CA ASN A 37 4.49 6.83 9.80
C ASN A 37 4.72 5.63 10.73
N SER A 38 5.80 5.66 11.50
CA SER A 38 6.18 4.52 12.33
C SER A 38 5.21 4.21 13.47
N THR A 39 4.26 5.09 13.76
CA THR A 39 3.22 4.80 14.76
C THR A 39 2.10 3.92 14.19
N GLY A 40 2.07 3.74 12.87
CA GLY A 40 1.09 2.89 12.21
C GLY A 40 -0.20 3.62 11.87
N ASP A 41 -1.27 2.85 11.81
CA ASP A 41 -2.57 3.35 11.44
C ASP A 41 -3.65 2.58 12.18
N TYR A 42 -4.63 3.29 12.72
CA TYR A 42 -5.69 2.69 13.53
C TYR A 42 -6.43 1.57 12.82
N PHE A 43 -6.78 1.82 11.56
CA PHE A 43 -7.46 0.83 10.73
C PHE A 43 -6.57 -0.39 10.50
N ALA A 44 -5.32 -0.16 10.14
CA ALA A 44 -4.38 -1.23 9.80
C ALA A 44 -3.98 -2.06 11.01
N ASP A 45 -3.94 -1.46 12.20
CA ASP A 45 -3.57 -2.17 13.42
C ASP A 45 -4.49 -3.36 13.69
N CYS A 46 -5.74 -3.29 13.24
CA CYS A 46 -6.71 -4.37 13.42
C CYS A 46 -6.29 -5.66 12.71
N PHE A 47 -5.43 -5.57 11.71
CA PHE A 47 -5.06 -6.72 10.88
C PHE A 47 -3.74 -7.36 11.27
N THR A 48 -2.94 -6.72 12.12
CA THR A 48 -1.57 -7.19 12.40
C THR A 48 -1.50 -8.51 13.16
N GLY A 49 -2.60 -8.95 13.74
CA GLY A 49 -2.66 -10.25 14.42
C GLY A 49 -2.80 -11.43 13.45
N LEU A 50 -3.25 -11.20 12.22
CA LEU A 50 -3.52 -12.24 11.23
C LEU A 50 -2.73 -12.07 9.94
N TYR A 51 -2.21 -10.88 9.69
CA TYR A 51 -1.54 -10.55 8.44
C TYR A 51 -0.21 -9.87 8.71
N GLN A 52 0.70 -10.01 7.77
CA GLN A 52 1.83 -9.09 7.69
C GLN A 52 1.35 -7.87 6.90
N VAL A 53 1.22 -6.74 7.58
CA VAL A 53 0.59 -5.55 7.01
C VAL A 53 1.67 -4.60 6.47
N PHE A 54 1.48 -4.13 5.25
CA PHE A 54 2.34 -3.16 4.59
C PHE A 54 1.56 -1.87 4.38
N LEU A 55 1.96 -0.82 5.09
CA LEU A 55 1.40 0.52 4.93
C LEU A 55 2.21 1.24 3.87
N VAL A 56 1.61 1.50 2.73
CA VAL A 56 2.32 2.11 1.60
C VAL A 56 1.99 3.59 1.51
N ASN A 57 3.01 4.43 1.61
CA ASN A 57 2.88 5.84 1.28
C ASN A 57 2.98 5.99 -0.23
N LEU A 58 1.90 6.42 -0.83
CA LEU A 58 1.84 6.63 -2.26
C LEU A 58 2.70 7.83 -2.66
N ARG A 59 2.86 8.05 -3.95
CA ARG A 59 3.62 9.16 -4.50
C ARG A 59 3.19 10.47 -3.88
N GLU A 60 4.12 11.33 -3.52
CA GLU A 60 3.95 12.60 -2.80
C GLU A 60 3.71 12.45 -1.30
N ALA A 61 3.53 11.26 -0.78
CA ALA A 61 3.28 11.05 0.65
C ALA A 61 4.55 10.61 1.37
N GLY A 62 4.78 11.14 2.56
CA GLY A 62 5.91 10.78 3.40
C GLY A 62 7.23 10.94 2.66
N ALA A 63 8.10 9.92 2.77
CA ALA A 63 9.39 9.90 2.09
C ALA A 63 9.33 9.24 0.71
N SER A 64 8.14 8.92 0.22
CA SER A 64 7.97 8.37 -1.12
C SER A 64 8.27 9.42 -2.18
N GLU A 65 8.61 8.94 -3.37
CA GLU A 65 9.01 9.80 -4.47
C GLU A 65 7.89 10.75 -4.89
N ALA A 66 8.28 11.99 -5.24
CA ALA A 66 7.33 12.98 -5.72
C ALA A 66 6.89 12.67 -7.15
N ALA A 67 5.72 13.17 -7.52
CA ALA A 67 5.26 13.08 -8.89
C ALA A 67 6.02 14.08 -9.75
N HIS A 68 6.48 13.62 -10.93
CA HIS A 68 7.12 14.49 -11.91
C HIS A 68 6.09 15.09 -12.86
N GLU A 69 4.97 14.39 -13.04
CA GLU A 69 3.87 14.80 -13.89
C GLU A 69 2.54 14.59 -13.16
N PRO A 70 1.55 15.48 -13.35
CA PRO A 70 0.29 15.35 -12.63
C PRO A 70 -0.45 14.03 -12.87
N PHE A 71 -0.30 13.41 -14.05
CA PHE A 71 -0.99 12.16 -14.33
C PHE A 71 -0.53 11.02 -13.42
N GLN A 72 0.68 11.11 -12.86
CA GLN A 72 1.21 10.09 -11.96
C GLN A 72 0.43 9.99 -10.66
N LEU A 73 -0.40 10.98 -10.35
CA LEU A 73 -1.26 10.98 -9.16
C LEU A 73 -2.63 10.38 -9.43
N ARG A 74 -2.90 9.95 -10.66
CA ARG A 74 -4.17 9.29 -10.97
C ARG A 74 -4.26 7.93 -10.29
N MET A 75 -5.47 7.53 -9.95
CA MET A 75 -5.70 6.30 -9.20
C MET A 75 -5.14 5.06 -9.91
N LEU A 76 -5.27 4.97 -11.22
CA LEU A 76 -4.71 3.86 -11.98
C LEU A 76 -3.19 3.80 -11.91
N GLU A 77 -2.53 4.96 -11.94
CA GLU A 77 -1.08 5.03 -11.76
C GLU A 77 -0.67 4.57 -10.38
N SER A 78 -1.46 4.90 -9.35
CA SER A 78 -1.22 4.41 -7.99
C SER A 78 -1.31 2.90 -7.93
N VAL A 79 -2.26 2.28 -8.65
CA VAL A 79 -2.37 0.83 -8.75
C VAL A 79 -1.10 0.23 -9.35
N LEU A 80 -0.58 0.84 -10.40
CA LEU A 80 0.65 0.36 -11.04
C LEU A 80 1.85 0.50 -10.10
N ASP A 81 1.91 1.59 -9.33
CA ASP A 81 2.94 1.78 -8.32
C ASP A 81 2.86 0.69 -7.25
N LEU A 82 1.65 0.37 -6.77
CA LEU A 82 1.47 -0.68 -5.76
C LEU A 82 1.91 -2.05 -6.30
N GLU A 83 1.62 -2.35 -7.56
CA GLU A 83 2.06 -3.60 -8.18
C GLU A 83 3.58 -3.67 -8.30
N ALA A 84 4.22 -2.56 -8.64
CA ALA A 84 5.68 -2.51 -8.70
C ALA A 84 6.30 -2.76 -7.33
N ILE A 85 5.70 -2.19 -6.27
CA ILE A 85 6.15 -2.40 -4.90
C ILE A 85 5.99 -3.87 -4.50
N ARG A 86 4.83 -4.46 -4.80
CA ARG A 86 4.57 -5.87 -4.49
C ARG A 86 5.62 -6.78 -5.14
N GLU A 87 5.90 -6.55 -6.41
CA GLU A 87 6.90 -7.34 -7.14
C GLU A 87 8.29 -7.18 -6.54
N GLU A 88 8.66 -5.97 -6.18
CA GLU A 88 9.98 -5.70 -5.60
C GLU A 88 10.13 -6.34 -4.22
N LEU A 89 9.04 -6.45 -3.45
CA LEU A 89 9.02 -7.15 -2.18
C LEU A 89 9.05 -8.66 -2.34
N GLY A 90 8.96 -9.16 -3.57
CA GLY A 90 8.99 -10.59 -3.84
C GLY A 90 7.70 -11.31 -3.50
N LEU A 91 6.59 -10.59 -3.41
CA LEU A 91 5.29 -11.16 -3.04
C LEU A 91 4.51 -11.56 -4.29
N PRO A 92 4.14 -12.84 -4.45
CA PRO A 92 3.36 -13.27 -5.62
C PRO A 92 1.97 -12.66 -5.63
N THR A 93 1.36 -12.48 -4.47
CA THR A 93 0.08 -11.79 -4.32
C THR A 93 0.04 -11.11 -2.96
N TRP A 94 -0.86 -10.18 -2.78
CA TRP A 94 -1.24 -9.68 -1.46
C TRP A 94 -2.72 -9.30 -1.47
N ALA A 95 -3.35 -9.29 -0.29
CA ALA A 95 -4.68 -8.74 -0.14
C ALA A 95 -4.57 -7.21 -0.02
N PHE A 96 -5.65 -6.52 -0.31
CA PHE A 96 -5.73 -5.08 -0.13
C PHE A 96 -6.89 -4.75 0.80
N ALA A 97 -6.64 -3.88 1.76
CA ALA A 97 -7.68 -3.36 2.64
C ALA A 97 -7.62 -1.83 2.63
N GLY A 98 -8.78 -1.20 2.64
CA GLY A 98 -8.86 0.24 2.68
C GLY A 98 -10.23 0.69 3.09
N HIS A 99 -10.33 1.93 3.55
CA HIS A 99 -11.61 2.54 3.85
C HIS A 99 -11.62 3.96 3.28
N SER A 100 -12.81 4.53 3.07
CA SER A 100 -12.96 5.85 2.46
C SER A 100 -12.27 5.86 1.09
N THR A 101 -11.35 6.79 0.82
CA THR A 101 -10.65 6.84 -0.47
C THR A 101 -9.74 5.63 -0.68
N GLY A 102 -9.24 5.01 0.40
CA GLY A 102 -8.51 3.76 0.30
C GLY A 102 -9.37 2.62 -0.19
N GLY A 103 -10.66 2.60 0.18
CA GLY A 103 -11.62 1.62 -0.34
C GLY A 103 -11.84 1.79 -1.83
N MET A 104 -11.93 3.02 -2.32
CA MET A 104 -12.05 3.29 -3.75
C MET A 104 -10.81 2.82 -4.51
N LEU A 105 -9.63 3.06 -3.95
CA LEU A 105 -8.37 2.59 -4.53
C LEU A 105 -8.36 1.07 -4.63
N GLY A 106 -8.82 0.37 -3.58
CA GLY A 106 -8.88 -1.09 -3.58
C GLY A 106 -9.80 -1.63 -4.66
N LEU A 107 -10.93 -0.96 -4.88
CA LEU A 107 -11.87 -1.37 -5.93
C LEU A 107 -11.23 -1.24 -7.30
N VAL A 108 -10.58 -0.12 -7.58
CA VAL A 108 -9.88 0.09 -8.85
C VAL A 108 -8.75 -0.92 -9.01
N TYR A 109 -8.02 -1.20 -7.94
CA TYR A 109 -6.93 -2.16 -7.95
C TYR A 109 -7.45 -3.55 -8.34
N GLY A 110 -8.54 -4.00 -7.70
CA GLY A 110 -9.11 -5.30 -8.00
C GLY A 110 -9.59 -5.44 -9.44
N LEU A 111 -10.07 -4.35 -10.03
CA LEU A 111 -10.52 -4.34 -11.43
C LEU A 111 -9.36 -4.29 -12.43
N ALA A 112 -8.27 -3.60 -12.07
CA ALA A 112 -7.17 -3.35 -13.00
C ALA A 112 -6.10 -4.44 -12.97
N ALA A 113 -5.96 -5.17 -11.88
CA ALA A 113 -4.86 -6.10 -11.66
C ALA A 113 -5.27 -7.48 -11.14
N PRO A 114 -6.39 -8.08 -11.60
CA PRO A 114 -6.66 -9.46 -11.27
C PRO A 114 -5.70 -10.38 -12.05
N PRO A 115 -5.33 -11.57 -11.55
CA PRO A 115 -5.66 -12.18 -10.26
C PRO A 115 -4.62 -11.91 -9.16
N PHE A 116 -3.81 -10.89 -9.31
CA PHE A 116 -2.65 -10.66 -8.45
C PHE A 116 -3.01 -10.09 -7.08
N ILE A 117 -4.29 -9.79 -6.84
CA ILE A 117 -4.72 -9.17 -5.60
C ILE A 117 -6.09 -9.70 -5.17
N GLU A 118 -6.29 -9.79 -3.85
CA GLU A 118 -7.60 -10.02 -3.27
C GLU A 118 -8.05 -8.73 -2.61
N SER A 119 -9.24 -8.27 -2.98
CA SER A 119 -9.79 -7.05 -2.40
C SER A 119 -10.52 -7.38 -1.10
N THR A 120 -10.10 -6.74 -0.02
CA THR A 120 -10.75 -6.88 1.28
C THR A 120 -11.04 -5.51 1.85
N GLY A 121 -11.77 -5.48 2.95
CA GLY A 121 -11.95 -4.27 3.67
C GLY A 121 -13.25 -3.56 3.37
N ASP A 122 -13.29 -2.33 3.79
CA ASP A 122 -14.49 -1.53 3.83
C ASP A 122 -14.48 -0.54 2.65
N TYR A 123 -15.30 -0.78 1.70
CA TYR A 123 -15.44 0.12 0.57
C TYR A 123 -16.57 1.12 0.83
#